data_9c43bc28784cb46a9076f2d8918180a5
#
_entry.id   9c43bc28784cb46a9076f2d8918180a5
#
_cell.length_a   1.000
_cell.length_b   1.000
_cell.length_c   1.000
_cell.angle_alpha   90.00
_cell.angle_beta   90.00
_cell.angle_gamma   90.00
#
_symmetry.space_group_name_H-M   'P 1'
#
loop_
_entity.id
_entity.type
_entity.pdbx_description
1 polymer ?
#
loop_
_entity_poly.entity_id
_entity_poly.type
_entity_poly.pdbx_seq_one_letter_code
_entity_poly.pdbx_strand_id
1 'polypeptide(L)'
;MSIVIGVVNQKGGVGKTTTSINIAAGLGTLGKKILLIDFDPQGNSTTGFGIKKKTLDISTYDIIMGNARPQEAIIKTRYKNVDIIPATNQLCEAELQLADVEQRNHQLRKIILQVKDNYDIVIVDCLPTLGILAVSYT
;
A
#
# COMPACT_ATOMS: atom_id res chain seq x y z
N MET A 1 -6.95 -14.40 -10.83
CA MET A 1 -6.62 -13.07 -11.36
C MET A 1 -6.78 -12.02 -10.28
N SER A 2 -5.75 -11.22 -10.05
CA SER A 2 -5.80 -10.14 -9.07
C SER A 2 -5.95 -8.81 -9.78
N ILE A 3 -6.72 -7.91 -9.19
CA ILE A 3 -6.89 -6.54 -9.70
C ILE A 3 -6.07 -5.62 -8.83
N VAL A 4 -5.32 -4.71 -9.44
CA VAL A 4 -4.54 -3.70 -8.73
C VAL A 4 -5.15 -2.33 -9.00
N ILE A 5 -5.44 -1.60 -7.93
CA ILE A 5 -6.05 -0.27 -8.01
C ILE A 5 -5.13 0.72 -7.33
N GLY A 6 -4.69 1.74 -8.06
CA GLY A 6 -3.95 2.85 -7.49
C GLY A 6 -4.90 3.97 -7.09
N VAL A 7 -4.75 4.48 -5.88
CA VAL A 7 -5.52 5.62 -5.39
C VAL A 7 -4.58 6.80 -5.24
N VAL A 8 -4.84 7.85 -6.00
CA VAL A 8 -3.98 9.02 -6.10
C VAL A 8 -4.81 10.27 -5.83
N ASN A 9 -4.27 11.20 -5.05
CA ASN A 9 -4.92 12.48 -4.81
C ASN A 9 -3.90 13.62 -4.96
N GLN A 10 -4.24 14.61 -5.76
CA GLN A 10 -3.37 15.75 -6.05
C GLN A 10 -3.44 16.86 -4.99
N LYS A 11 -4.44 16.85 -4.11
CA LYS A 11 -4.73 17.97 -3.21
C LYS A 11 -4.72 17.60 -1.73
N GLY A 12 -3.73 16.87 -1.26
CA GLY A 12 -3.66 16.50 0.14
C GLY A 12 -4.50 15.27 0.47
N GLY A 13 -4.24 14.68 1.63
CA GLY A 13 -4.48 13.26 1.85
C GLY A 13 -5.83 12.82 2.34
N VAL A 14 -6.69 13.72 2.83
CA VAL A 14 -7.85 13.29 3.63
C VAL A 14 -8.87 12.50 2.80
N GLY A 15 -9.26 13.00 1.64
CA GLY A 15 -10.23 12.32 0.79
C GLY A 15 -9.70 11.02 0.20
N LYS A 16 -8.44 11.01 -0.18
CA LYS A 16 -7.78 9.82 -0.74
C LYS A 16 -7.74 8.68 0.28
N THR A 17 -7.30 8.95 1.49
CA THR A 17 -7.19 7.95 2.55
C THR A 17 -8.55 7.38 2.90
N THR A 18 -9.55 8.24 3.09
CA THR A 18 -10.92 7.80 3.39
C THR A 18 -11.45 6.91 2.27
N THR A 19 -11.23 7.29 1.02
CA THR A 19 -11.68 6.50 -0.13
C THR A 19 -11.02 5.12 -0.15
N SER A 20 -9.70 5.05 0.03
CA SER A 20 -8.98 3.79 0.04
C SER A 20 -9.49 2.84 1.12
N ILE A 21 -9.67 3.36 2.33
CA ILE A 21 -10.14 2.55 3.46
C ILE A 21 -11.57 2.08 3.22
N ASN A 22 -12.45 2.95 2.75
CA ASN A 22 -13.86 2.60 2.51
C ASN A 22 -14.00 1.55 1.41
N ILE A 23 -13.25 1.67 0.34
CA ILE A 23 -13.24 0.67 -0.73
C ILE A 23 -12.76 -0.67 -0.19
N ALA A 24 -11.65 -0.67 0.53
CA ALA A 24 -11.08 -1.89 1.09
C ALA A 24 -12.06 -2.57 2.05
N ALA A 25 -12.63 -1.81 2.99
CA ALA A 25 -13.57 -2.34 3.97
C ALA A 25 -14.84 -2.88 3.31
N GLY A 26 -15.39 -2.15 2.34
CA GLY A 26 -16.60 -2.56 1.63
C GLY A 26 -16.38 -3.85 0.85
N LEU A 27 -15.29 -3.96 0.12
CA LEU A 27 -14.97 -5.15 -0.66
C LEU A 27 -14.67 -6.34 0.24
N GLY A 28 -14.00 -6.10 1.37
CA GLY A 28 -13.75 -7.16 2.36
C GLY A 28 -15.03 -7.72 2.93
N THR A 29 -16.03 -6.87 3.18
CA THR A 29 -17.37 -7.29 3.63
C THR A 29 -18.04 -8.19 2.60
N LEU A 30 -17.79 -7.99 1.32
CA LEU A 30 -18.32 -8.81 0.24
C LEU A 30 -17.56 -10.13 0.05
N GLY A 31 -16.60 -10.43 0.91
CA GLY A 31 -15.86 -11.68 0.87
C GLY A 31 -14.61 -11.65 0.01
N LYS A 32 -14.24 -10.50 -0.53
CA LYS A 32 -12.99 -10.36 -1.28
C LYS A 32 -11.80 -10.22 -0.34
N LYS A 33 -10.69 -10.84 -0.69
CA LYS A 33 -9.44 -10.68 0.05
C LYS A 33 -8.68 -9.47 -0.48
N ILE A 34 -8.46 -8.50 0.39
CA ILE A 34 -7.91 -7.19 0.03
C ILE A 34 -6.56 -7.00 0.71
N LEU A 35 -5.59 -6.53 -0.05
CA LEU A 35 -4.35 -5.99 0.49
C LEU A 35 -4.26 -4.52 0.14
N LEU A 36 -4.07 -3.67 1.13
CA LEU A 36 -3.76 -2.26 0.90
C LEU A 36 -2.27 -2.07 1.12
N ILE A 37 -1.59 -1.49 0.14
CA ILE A 37 -0.17 -1.13 0.24
C ILE A 37 -0.11 0.37 0.46
N ASP A 38 0.37 0.78 1.63
CA ASP A 38 0.57 2.19 1.94
C ASP A 38 1.93 2.62 1.38
N PHE A 39 1.91 3.32 0.27
CA PHE A 39 3.11 3.81 -0.42
C PHE A 39 3.22 5.33 -0.31
N ASP A 40 2.65 5.89 0.75
CA ASP A 40 2.66 7.33 1.05
C ASP A 40 3.51 7.56 2.31
N PRO A 41 4.58 8.38 2.24
CA PRO A 41 5.43 8.66 3.41
C PRO A 41 4.67 9.22 4.61
N GLN A 42 3.55 9.89 4.37
CA GLN A 42 2.70 10.37 5.47
C GLN A 42 2.04 9.23 6.23
N GLY A 43 1.88 8.06 5.60
CA GLY A 43 1.29 6.90 6.24
C GLY A 43 -0.14 7.10 6.69
N ASN A 44 -0.92 7.86 5.94
CA ASN A 44 -2.29 8.19 6.32
C ASN A 44 -3.20 6.96 6.36
N SER A 45 -3.06 6.04 5.40
CA SER A 45 -3.83 4.79 5.44
C SER A 45 -3.45 3.93 6.62
N THR A 46 -2.16 3.85 6.94
CA THR A 46 -1.68 3.13 8.12
C THR A 46 -2.34 3.66 9.39
N THR A 47 -2.31 4.98 9.57
CA THR A 47 -2.97 5.63 10.71
C THR A 47 -4.48 5.43 10.67
N GLY A 48 -5.08 5.53 9.48
CA GLY A 48 -6.52 5.39 9.29
C GLY A 48 -7.04 4.01 9.67
N PHE A 49 -6.23 2.97 9.52
CA PHE A 49 -6.58 1.63 10.01
C PHE A 49 -6.33 1.44 11.51
N GLY A 50 -5.90 2.48 12.21
CA GLY A 50 -5.68 2.42 13.65
C GLY A 50 -4.32 1.83 14.04
N ILE A 51 -3.41 1.70 13.10
CA ILE A 51 -2.07 1.17 13.35
C ILE A 51 -1.16 2.27 13.86
N LYS A 52 -0.51 2.03 15.00
CA LYS A 52 0.44 2.97 15.58
C LYS A 52 1.81 2.77 14.93
N LYS A 53 2.25 3.75 14.16
CA LYS A 53 3.52 3.67 13.42
C LYS A 53 4.72 3.39 14.31
N LYS A 54 4.70 3.87 15.55
CA LYS A 54 5.79 3.68 16.53
C LYS A 54 5.97 2.22 16.93
N THR A 55 4.96 1.38 16.73
CA THR A 55 5.01 -0.04 17.10
C THR A 55 5.43 -0.93 15.94
N LEU A 56 5.67 -0.36 14.77
CA LEU A 56 5.99 -1.13 13.57
C LEU A 56 7.47 -1.49 13.52
N ASP A 57 7.75 -2.78 13.38
CA ASP A 57 9.10 -3.28 13.16
C ASP A 57 9.47 -3.26 11.68
N ILE A 58 8.49 -3.50 10.81
CA ILE A 58 8.67 -3.63 9.37
C ILE A 58 7.63 -2.79 8.65
N SER A 59 8.05 -2.09 7.61
CA SER A 59 7.18 -1.23 6.81
C SER A 59 7.56 -1.31 5.33
N THR A 60 6.83 -0.58 4.50
CA THR A 60 7.12 -0.42 3.08
C THR A 60 8.58 0.01 2.85
N TYR A 61 9.11 0.87 3.70
CA TYR A 61 10.50 1.31 3.63
C TYR A 61 11.46 0.11 3.65
N ASP A 62 11.26 -0.82 4.58
CA ASP A 62 12.15 -1.98 4.73
C ASP A 62 12.13 -2.88 3.51
N ILE A 63 10.98 -3.01 2.89
CA ILE A 63 10.82 -3.80 1.66
C ILE A 63 11.60 -3.15 0.52
N ILE A 64 11.46 -1.84 0.35
CA ILE A 64 12.14 -1.08 -0.72
C ILE A 64 13.66 -1.14 -0.53
N MET A 65 14.12 -1.07 0.70
CA MET A 65 15.54 -1.12 1.01
C MET A 65 16.13 -2.54 0.97
N GLY A 66 15.30 -3.55 0.72
CA GLY A 66 15.74 -4.93 0.64
C GLY A 66 15.97 -5.61 1.99
N ASN A 67 15.51 -5.00 3.07
CA ASN A 67 15.68 -5.52 4.43
C ASN A 67 14.59 -6.50 4.84
N ALA A 68 13.49 -6.56 4.09
CA ALA A 68 12.37 -7.44 4.40
C ALA A 68 11.64 -7.84 3.12
N ARG A 69 10.99 -8.99 3.17
CA ARG A 69 10.09 -9.42 2.09
C ARG A 69 8.71 -8.82 2.33
N PRO A 70 7.92 -8.58 1.27
CA PRO A 70 6.56 -8.04 1.43
C PRO A 70 5.72 -8.85 2.42
N GLN A 71 5.81 -10.17 2.39
CA GLN A 71 5.03 -11.04 3.26
C GLN A 71 5.30 -10.80 4.75
N GLU A 72 6.52 -10.38 5.09
CA GLU A 72 6.90 -10.10 6.48
C GLU A 72 6.28 -8.82 7.02
N ALA A 73 5.89 -7.91 6.13
CA ALA A 73 5.35 -6.61 6.50
C ALA A 73 3.81 -6.61 6.58
N ILE A 74 3.16 -7.65 6.12
CA ILE A 74 1.69 -7.69 6.06
C ILE A 74 1.11 -7.79 7.47
N ILE A 75 0.15 -6.91 7.79
CA ILE A 75 -0.55 -6.85 9.06
C ILE A 75 -2.04 -6.98 8.80
N LYS A 76 -2.73 -7.77 9.62
CA LYS A 76 -4.19 -7.84 9.57
C LYS A 76 -4.79 -6.57 10.15
N THR A 77 -5.78 -6.01 9.47
CA THR A 77 -6.51 -4.85 9.98
C THR A 77 -7.75 -5.29 10.77
N ARG A 78 -8.41 -4.30 11.39
CA ARG A 78 -9.68 -4.53 12.09
C ARG A 78 -10.84 -4.85 11.15
N TYR A 79 -10.68 -4.64 9.85
CA TYR A 79 -11.71 -4.93 8.86
C TYR A 79 -11.55 -6.34 8.33
N LYS A 80 -12.68 -7.04 8.18
CA LYS A 80 -12.70 -8.41 7.69
C LYS A 80 -12.11 -8.51 6.29
N ASN A 81 -11.21 -9.47 6.09
CA ASN A 81 -10.55 -9.75 4.80
C ASN A 81 -9.66 -8.63 4.28
N VAL A 82 -9.27 -7.70 5.14
CA VAL A 82 -8.41 -6.59 4.74
C VAL A 82 -7.09 -6.63 5.51
N ASP A 83 -6.00 -6.76 4.76
CA ASP A 83 -4.64 -6.68 5.29
C ASP A 83 -3.96 -5.43 4.75
N ILE A 84 -2.88 -4.99 5.39
CA ILE A 84 -2.12 -3.81 5.00
C ILE A 84 -0.62 -4.06 5.06
N ILE A 85 0.11 -3.50 4.10
CA ILE A 85 1.54 -3.26 4.22
C ILE A 85 1.68 -1.79 4.65
N PRO A 86 2.10 -1.54 5.91
CA PRO A 86 2.08 -0.18 6.47
C PRO A 86 3.26 0.66 6.01
N ALA A 87 3.13 1.98 6.11
CA ALA A 87 4.18 2.94 5.84
C ALA A 87 4.53 3.75 7.08
N THR A 88 5.78 4.20 7.14
CA THR A 88 6.27 5.12 8.16
C THR A 88 6.94 6.32 7.48
N ASN A 89 7.32 7.32 8.27
CA ASN A 89 8.03 8.50 7.75
C ASN A 89 9.38 8.14 7.11
N GLN A 90 9.95 7.00 7.45
CA GLN A 90 11.18 6.52 6.82
C GLN A 90 11.06 6.36 5.30
N LEU A 91 9.85 6.21 4.80
CA LEU A 91 9.62 6.11 3.36
C LEU A 91 10.08 7.36 2.60
N CYS A 92 10.13 8.51 3.27
CA CYS A 92 10.71 9.73 2.68
C CYS A 92 12.17 9.54 2.29
N GLU A 93 12.93 8.80 3.08
CA GLU A 93 14.34 8.53 2.79
C GLU A 93 14.49 7.66 1.53
N ALA A 94 13.61 6.68 1.40
CA ALA A 94 13.59 5.83 0.20
C ALA A 94 13.23 6.64 -1.05
N GLU A 95 12.34 7.61 -0.93
CA GLU A 95 11.96 8.47 -2.04
C GLU A 95 13.12 9.31 -2.57
N LEU A 96 14.02 9.76 -1.69
CA LEU A 96 15.22 10.49 -2.12
C LEU A 96 16.15 9.60 -2.95
N GLN A 97 16.21 8.31 -2.60
CA GLN A 97 17.01 7.34 -3.35
C GLN A 97 16.30 6.89 -4.63
N LEU A 98 14.97 6.86 -4.61
CA LEU A 98 14.14 6.49 -5.74
C LEU A 98 13.55 7.74 -6.40
N ALA A 99 14.39 8.70 -6.73
CA ALA A 99 13.96 9.98 -7.31
C ALA A 99 13.28 9.80 -8.68
N ASP A 100 13.57 8.70 -9.36
CA ASP A 100 13.00 8.38 -10.66
C ASP A 100 11.65 7.67 -10.49
N VAL A 101 10.62 8.17 -11.16
CA VAL A 101 9.28 7.59 -11.17
C VAL A 101 9.32 6.15 -11.65
N GLU A 102 10.14 5.85 -12.65
CA GLU A 102 10.27 4.48 -13.18
C GLU A 102 10.78 3.51 -12.11
N GLN A 103 11.75 3.93 -11.30
CA GLN A 103 12.28 3.09 -10.24
C GLN A 103 11.26 2.85 -9.14
N ARG A 104 10.48 3.88 -8.78
CA ARG A 104 9.39 3.73 -7.81
C ARG A 104 8.36 2.72 -8.32
N ASN A 105 7.94 2.86 -9.57
CA ASN A 105 6.99 1.95 -10.18
C ASN A 105 7.54 0.53 -10.27
N HIS A 106 8.81 0.38 -10.56
CA HIS A 106 9.48 -0.92 -10.61
C HIS A 106 9.47 -1.61 -9.24
N GLN A 107 9.81 -0.88 -8.18
CA GLN A 107 9.80 -1.42 -6.82
C GLN A 107 8.39 -1.83 -6.40
N LEU A 108 7.41 -0.97 -6.67
CA LEU A 108 6.03 -1.27 -6.35
C LEU A 108 5.53 -2.51 -7.11
N ARG A 109 5.87 -2.63 -8.38
CA ARG A 109 5.51 -3.79 -9.20
C ARG A 109 6.11 -5.08 -8.62
N LYS A 110 7.35 -5.03 -8.17
CA LYS A 110 8.00 -6.18 -7.52
C LYS A 110 7.25 -6.61 -6.27
N ILE A 111 6.82 -5.66 -5.46
CA ILE A 111 6.04 -5.94 -4.26
C ILE A 111 4.72 -6.62 -4.64
N ILE A 112 4.00 -6.04 -5.58
CA ILE A 112 2.70 -6.55 -6.03
C ILE A 112 2.84 -7.97 -6.56
N LEU A 113 3.84 -8.24 -7.40
CA LEU A 113 4.04 -9.56 -7.98
C LEU A 113 4.30 -10.65 -6.94
N GLN A 114 4.87 -10.29 -5.79
CA GLN A 114 5.14 -11.26 -4.72
C GLN A 114 3.92 -11.56 -3.87
N VAL A 115 2.93 -10.68 -3.83
CA VAL A 115 1.78 -10.82 -2.91
C VAL A 115 0.45 -11.06 -3.62
N LYS A 116 0.34 -10.73 -4.90
CA LYS A 116 -0.95 -10.69 -5.61
C LYS A 116 -1.74 -12.00 -5.59
N ASP A 117 -1.06 -13.14 -5.54
CA ASP A 117 -1.72 -14.44 -5.64
C ASP A 117 -2.54 -14.79 -4.40
N ASN A 118 -2.29 -14.10 -3.28
CA ASN A 118 -2.99 -14.32 -2.03
C ASN A 118 -4.19 -13.39 -1.84
N TYR A 119 -4.40 -12.46 -2.77
CA TYR A 119 -5.45 -11.44 -2.67
C TYR A 119 -6.23 -11.33 -3.96
N ASP A 120 -7.51 -11.00 -3.83
CA ASP A 120 -8.36 -10.72 -4.99
C ASP A 120 -8.11 -9.32 -5.53
N ILE A 121 -7.86 -8.37 -4.63
CA ILE A 121 -7.65 -6.97 -5.00
C ILE A 121 -6.49 -6.41 -4.17
N VAL A 122 -5.59 -5.72 -4.84
CA VAL A 122 -4.51 -4.96 -4.21
C VAL A 122 -4.76 -3.48 -4.44
N ILE A 123 -4.90 -2.73 -3.36
CA ILE A 123 -5.10 -1.27 -3.41
C ILE A 123 -3.80 -0.60 -3.02
N VAL A 124 -3.33 0.32 -3.84
CA VAL A 124 -2.11 1.07 -3.56
C VAL A 124 -2.47 2.51 -3.26
N ASP A 125 -2.18 2.95 -2.04
CA ASP A 125 -2.30 4.35 -1.63
C ASP A 125 -0.97 5.04 -1.92
N CYS A 126 -0.93 5.85 -2.97
CA CYS A 126 0.32 6.38 -3.47
C CYS A 126 0.27 7.90 -3.66
N LEU A 127 1.46 8.49 -3.74
CA LEU A 127 1.61 9.90 -4.05
C LEU A 127 1.18 10.19 -5.49
N PRO A 128 0.74 11.43 -5.78
CA PRO A 128 0.32 11.83 -7.13
C PRO A 128 1.40 11.61 -8.20
N THR A 129 2.65 11.65 -7.79
CA THR A 129 3.80 11.53 -8.69
C THR A 129 4.06 10.11 -9.19
N LEU A 130 3.42 9.09 -8.62
CA LEU A 130 3.67 7.71 -9.01
C LEU A 130 2.99 7.30 -10.32
N GLY A 131 1.94 7.99 -10.74
CA GLY A 131 1.29 7.73 -12.00
C GLY A 131 0.71 6.32 -12.13
N ILE A 132 0.32 5.71 -11.04
CA ILE A 132 -0.20 4.35 -11.04
C ILE A 132 -1.66 4.36 -11.46
N LEU A 133 -2.01 3.40 -12.29
CA LEU A 133 -3.35 3.21 -12.79
C LEU A 133 -3.87 1.84 -12.37
N ALA A 134 -5.16 1.64 -12.52
CA ALA A 134 -5.76 0.33 -12.31
C ALA A 134 -5.20 -0.64 -13.36
N VAL A 135 -4.63 -1.75 -12.89
CA VAL A 135 -4.02 -2.75 -13.77
C VAL A 135 -4.46 -4.13 -13.30
N SER A 136 -4.73 -5.01 -14.28
CA SER A 136 -5.03 -6.40 -14.01
C SER A 136 -3.75 -7.22 -14.15
N TYR A 137 -3.48 -8.03 -13.14
CA TYR A 137 -2.34 -8.96 -13.13
C TYR A 137 -2.87 -10.39 -13.16
N THR A 138 -2.40 -11.15 -14.10
CA THR A 138 -2.73 -12.57 -14.21
C THR A 138 -1.55 -13.46 -13.90
#